data_879f0c20b8c152b15d37ae2cd949ab11
#
_entry.id   879f0c20b8c152b15d37ae2cd949ab11
#
_cell.length_a   1.000
_cell.length_b   1.000
_cell.length_c   1.000
_cell.angle_alpha   90.00
_cell.angle_beta   90.00
_cell.angle_gamma   90.00
#
_symmetry.space_group_name_H-M   'P 1'
#
loop_
_entity.id
_entity.type
_entity.pdbx_description
1 polymer ?
#
loop_
_entity_poly.entity_id
_entity_poly.type
_entity_poly.pdbx_seq_one_letter_code
_entity_poly.pdbx_strand_id
1 'polypeptide(L)'
;MPVISVRDLTKTYEVGEVKVHALRGVTLDIEAGEFVAATGPSGSGKSTLMHILGCLDHPTSGQYFLDGRDVAKLSRNELAEVRNRKIGFVFQGFNLLARTSALDNVELPLLYMNAAIKTAERHERAMAALKAVGLAERAHHHPNQLSGGQQQRVAIARALINRPSLLLADEPTGNLDSRTSVEVMGIFQRLNAEQGITVLLITHEHDIAEYSTRVVSFRDGRILGDRPVTSRRNADTELAGLPAIA
;
A
#
# COMPACT_ATOMS: atom_id res chain seq x y z
N MET A 1 -11.17 -8.03 -15.04
CA MET A 1 -10.02 -7.39 -15.71
C MET A 1 -9.00 -7.02 -14.65
N PRO A 2 -7.74 -7.34 -14.84
CA PRO A 2 -6.73 -7.03 -13.84
C PRO A 2 -6.63 -5.52 -13.59
N VAL A 3 -6.51 -5.12 -12.32
CA VAL A 3 -6.16 -3.75 -11.94
C VAL A 3 -4.70 -3.48 -12.26
N ILE A 4 -3.83 -4.47 -12.03
CA ILE A 4 -2.41 -4.42 -12.41
C ILE A 4 -2.15 -5.51 -13.46
N SER A 5 -1.54 -5.13 -14.58
CA SER A 5 -1.00 -6.08 -15.54
C SER A 5 0.40 -5.63 -15.97
N VAL A 6 1.41 -6.44 -15.65
CA VAL A 6 2.79 -6.21 -16.07
C VAL A 6 3.28 -7.36 -16.93
N ARG A 7 4.07 -7.04 -17.96
CA ARG A 7 4.64 -8.00 -18.91
C ARG A 7 6.12 -7.71 -19.10
N ASP A 8 6.95 -8.71 -18.84
CA ASP A 8 8.40 -8.68 -18.99
C ASP A 8 9.06 -7.42 -18.42
N LEU A 9 8.57 -6.98 -17.25
CA LEU A 9 8.99 -5.74 -16.62
C LEU A 9 10.43 -5.86 -16.12
N THR A 10 11.29 -4.95 -16.59
CA THR A 10 12.69 -4.89 -16.14
C THR A 10 12.98 -3.54 -15.48
N LYS A 11 13.92 -3.55 -14.55
CA LYS A 11 14.50 -2.31 -14.00
C LYS A 11 15.99 -2.50 -13.77
N THR A 12 16.77 -1.61 -14.38
CA THR A 12 18.22 -1.54 -14.19
C THR A 12 18.56 -0.15 -13.70
N TYR A 13 19.27 -0.06 -12.58
CA TYR A 13 19.85 1.18 -12.08
C TYR A 13 21.32 1.23 -12.48
N GLU A 14 21.80 2.40 -12.91
CA GLU A 14 23.21 2.68 -13.20
C GLU A 14 23.78 3.51 -12.06
N VAL A 15 24.74 2.94 -11.34
CA VAL A 15 25.43 3.59 -10.22
C VAL A 15 26.91 3.66 -10.56
N GLY A 16 27.34 4.76 -11.18
CA GLY A 16 28.67 4.87 -11.78
C GLY A 16 28.82 3.86 -12.92
N GLU A 17 29.84 3.02 -12.85
CA GLU A 17 30.09 1.95 -13.84
C GLU A 17 29.31 0.64 -13.57
N VAL A 18 28.64 0.56 -12.42
CA VAL A 18 27.94 -0.67 -12.00
C VAL A 18 26.49 -0.65 -12.44
N LYS A 19 26.02 -1.72 -13.09
CA LYS A 19 24.62 -1.92 -13.44
C LYS A 19 23.98 -2.89 -12.45
N VAL A 20 22.94 -2.42 -11.74
CA VAL A 20 22.14 -3.23 -10.81
C VAL A 20 20.82 -3.59 -11.47
N HIS A 21 20.64 -4.85 -11.82
CA HIS A 21 19.40 -5.38 -12.40
C HIS A 21 18.40 -5.71 -11.27
N ALA A 22 17.61 -4.73 -10.88
CA ALA A 22 16.66 -4.87 -9.76
C ALA A 22 15.42 -5.69 -10.12
N LEU A 23 14.95 -5.60 -11.39
CA LEU A 23 13.90 -6.47 -11.93
C LEU A 23 14.38 -7.09 -13.26
N ARG A 24 14.04 -8.37 -13.46
CA ARG A 24 14.59 -9.20 -14.54
C ARG A 24 13.48 -9.94 -15.30
N GLY A 25 12.52 -9.20 -15.85
CA GLY A 25 11.42 -9.76 -16.63
C GLY A 25 10.27 -10.26 -15.74
N VAL A 26 9.71 -9.37 -14.92
CA VAL A 26 8.55 -9.69 -14.06
C VAL A 26 7.29 -9.64 -14.91
N THR A 27 6.50 -10.72 -14.86
CA THR A 27 5.15 -10.80 -15.45
C THR A 27 4.18 -11.17 -14.35
N LEU A 28 3.14 -10.35 -14.13
CA LEU A 28 2.19 -10.50 -13.05
C LEU A 28 0.87 -9.81 -13.39
N ASP A 29 -0.25 -10.49 -13.12
CA ASP A 29 -1.58 -9.89 -13.12
C ASP A 29 -2.14 -9.91 -11.70
N ILE A 30 -2.78 -8.81 -11.28
CA ILE A 30 -3.54 -8.72 -10.04
C ILE A 30 -4.95 -8.27 -10.41
N GLU A 31 -5.94 -9.12 -10.09
CA GLU A 31 -7.34 -8.83 -10.39
C GLU A 31 -7.93 -7.79 -9.41
N ALA A 32 -8.99 -7.13 -9.86
CA ALA A 32 -9.71 -6.18 -9.00
C ALA A 32 -10.25 -6.90 -7.75
N GLY A 33 -10.00 -6.33 -6.58
CA GLY A 33 -10.42 -6.89 -5.29
C GLY A 33 -9.54 -8.04 -4.79
N GLU A 34 -8.42 -8.39 -5.44
CA GLU A 34 -7.45 -9.33 -4.85
C GLU A 34 -6.69 -8.69 -3.68
N PHE A 35 -6.34 -9.53 -2.71
CA PHE A 35 -5.37 -9.20 -1.67
C PHE A 35 -4.13 -10.07 -1.87
N VAL A 36 -3.09 -9.50 -2.44
CA VAL A 36 -1.85 -10.20 -2.81
C VAL A 36 -0.72 -9.78 -1.86
N ALA A 37 0.06 -10.74 -1.39
CA ALA A 37 1.32 -10.49 -0.69
C ALA A 37 2.52 -10.81 -1.59
N ALA A 38 3.44 -9.86 -1.74
CA ALA A 38 4.74 -10.06 -2.37
C ALA A 38 5.79 -10.31 -1.30
N THR A 39 6.36 -11.51 -1.26
CA THR A 39 7.33 -11.95 -0.25
C THR A 39 8.71 -12.20 -0.84
N GLY A 40 9.74 -12.26 0.00
CA GLY A 40 11.11 -12.59 -0.40
C GLY A 40 12.17 -11.85 0.42
N PRO A 41 13.45 -12.23 0.33
CA PRO A 41 14.53 -11.61 1.10
C PRO A 41 14.70 -10.13 0.74
N SER A 42 15.40 -9.39 1.62
CA SER A 42 15.82 -8.01 1.31
C SER A 42 16.64 -7.99 0.03
N GLY A 43 16.47 -6.95 -0.79
CA GLY A 43 17.15 -6.83 -2.09
C GLY A 43 16.60 -7.70 -3.22
N SER A 44 15.52 -8.48 -3.01
CA SER A 44 14.95 -9.33 -4.07
C SER A 44 14.18 -8.58 -5.18
N GLY A 45 14.01 -7.24 -5.08
CA GLY A 45 13.34 -6.41 -6.09
C GLY A 45 11.91 -5.98 -5.73
N LYS A 46 11.35 -6.38 -4.59
CA LYS A 46 9.96 -6.06 -4.17
C LYS A 46 9.68 -4.56 -4.08
N SER A 47 10.53 -3.81 -3.39
CA SER A 47 10.36 -2.34 -3.27
C SER A 47 10.54 -1.64 -4.63
N THR A 48 11.44 -2.14 -5.49
CA THR A 48 11.57 -1.64 -6.87
C THR A 48 10.28 -1.88 -7.67
N LEU A 49 9.70 -3.08 -7.58
CA LEU A 49 8.42 -3.37 -8.20
C LEU A 49 7.34 -2.43 -7.68
N MET A 50 7.24 -2.29 -6.35
CA MET A 50 6.26 -1.39 -5.72
C MET A 50 6.43 0.06 -6.19
N HIS A 51 7.65 0.58 -6.32
CA HIS A 51 7.89 1.93 -6.82
C HIS A 51 7.38 2.12 -8.25
N ILE A 52 7.57 1.12 -9.13
CA ILE A 52 7.06 1.17 -10.50
C ILE A 52 5.53 1.05 -10.50
N LEU A 53 4.95 0.07 -9.78
CA LEU A 53 3.50 -0.10 -9.66
C LEU A 53 2.84 1.12 -9.02
N GLY A 54 3.54 1.78 -8.10
CA GLY A 54 3.14 3.01 -7.45
C GLY A 54 3.31 4.27 -8.30
N CYS A 55 3.73 4.16 -9.55
CA CYS A 55 4.02 5.31 -10.40
C CYS A 55 5.04 6.30 -9.79
N LEU A 56 5.98 5.79 -8.98
CA LEU A 56 7.08 6.56 -8.38
C LEU A 56 8.35 6.50 -9.24
N ASP A 57 8.47 5.46 -10.07
CA ASP A 57 9.60 5.23 -10.96
C ASP A 57 9.12 4.63 -12.28
N HIS A 58 9.96 4.67 -13.31
CA HIS A 58 9.71 4.08 -14.61
C HIS A 58 10.43 2.73 -14.73
N PRO A 59 9.85 1.72 -15.42
CA PRO A 59 10.58 0.54 -15.82
C PRO A 59 11.68 0.90 -16.85
N THR A 60 12.72 0.07 -16.94
CA THR A 60 13.71 0.18 -18.01
C THR A 60 13.14 -0.38 -19.32
N SER A 61 12.36 -1.47 -19.25
CA SER A 61 11.61 -2.03 -20.37
C SER A 61 10.43 -2.87 -19.86
N GLY A 62 9.60 -3.35 -20.79
CA GLY A 62 8.38 -4.09 -20.51
C GLY A 62 7.14 -3.20 -20.55
N GLN A 63 6.00 -3.76 -20.15
CA GLN A 63 4.72 -3.08 -20.18
C GLN A 63 4.11 -3.05 -18.77
N TYR A 64 3.43 -1.96 -18.44
CA TYR A 64 2.64 -1.83 -17.20
C TYR A 64 1.32 -1.16 -17.49
N PHE A 65 0.24 -1.89 -17.22
CA PHE A 65 -1.13 -1.39 -17.31
C PHE A 65 -1.73 -1.29 -15.90
N LEU A 66 -2.31 -0.15 -15.59
CA LEU A 66 -3.10 0.09 -14.37
C LEU A 66 -4.54 0.44 -14.79
N ASP A 67 -5.51 -0.33 -14.33
CA ASP A 67 -6.92 -0.21 -14.76
C ASP A 67 -7.05 -0.17 -16.31
N GLY A 68 -6.28 -0.98 -17.03
CA GLY A 68 -6.26 -1.04 -18.49
C GLY A 68 -5.53 0.11 -19.20
N ARG A 69 -5.00 1.12 -18.48
CA ARG A 69 -4.23 2.22 -19.05
C ARG A 69 -2.73 1.87 -19.04
N ASP A 70 -2.06 1.98 -20.19
CA ASP A 70 -0.58 1.86 -20.25
C ASP A 70 0.05 3.04 -19.54
N VAL A 71 0.69 2.77 -18.39
CA VAL A 71 1.32 3.80 -17.54
C VAL A 71 2.84 3.83 -17.70
N ALA A 72 3.44 2.84 -18.37
CA ALA A 72 4.89 2.78 -18.54
C ALA A 72 5.46 3.95 -19.36
N LYS A 73 4.63 4.54 -20.23
CA LYS A 73 5.02 5.61 -21.17
C LYS A 73 4.56 7.01 -20.75
N LEU A 74 3.88 7.13 -19.59
CA LEU A 74 3.36 8.40 -19.12
C LEU A 74 4.49 9.32 -18.66
N SER A 75 4.31 10.63 -18.84
CA SER A 75 5.17 11.66 -18.27
C SER A 75 5.11 11.67 -16.74
N ARG A 76 6.08 12.31 -16.09
CA ARG A 76 6.11 12.46 -14.62
C ARG A 76 4.84 13.10 -14.06
N ASN A 77 4.29 14.10 -14.74
CA ASN A 77 3.05 14.78 -14.32
C ASN A 77 1.85 13.86 -14.43
N GLU A 78 1.72 13.11 -15.52
CA GLU A 78 0.65 12.13 -15.69
C GLU A 78 0.75 10.98 -14.68
N LEU A 79 1.96 10.48 -14.39
CA LEU A 79 2.18 9.50 -13.31
C LEU A 79 1.78 10.06 -11.94
N ALA A 80 2.07 11.35 -11.66
CA ALA A 80 1.66 11.98 -10.40
C ALA A 80 0.13 12.08 -10.29
N GLU A 81 -0.58 12.36 -11.39
CA GLU A 81 -2.05 12.37 -11.42
C GLU A 81 -2.64 10.96 -11.22
N VAL A 82 -2.12 9.96 -11.93
CA VAL A 82 -2.53 8.54 -11.77
C VAL A 82 -2.29 8.10 -10.33
N ARG A 83 -1.11 8.37 -9.78
CA ARG A 83 -0.75 8.04 -8.39
C ARG A 83 -1.73 8.65 -7.40
N ASN A 84 -2.02 9.95 -7.54
CA ASN A 84 -2.92 10.64 -6.63
C ASN A 84 -4.35 10.07 -6.67
N ARG A 85 -4.85 9.72 -7.86
CA ARG A 85 -6.25 9.30 -8.04
C ARG A 85 -6.50 7.82 -7.82
N LYS A 86 -5.50 6.96 -8.12
CA LYS A 86 -5.70 5.52 -8.25
C LYS A 86 -4.99 4.71 -7.20
N ILE A 87 -3.98 5.27 -6.53
CA ILE A 87 -3.07 4.53 -5.67
C ILE A 87 -3.02 5.15 -4.27
N GLY A 88 -3.28 4.34 -3.26
CA GLY A 88 -3.01 4.65 -1.86
C GLY A 88 -1.71 4.01 -1.41
N PHE A 89 -0.89 4.72 -0.62
CA PHE A 89 0.36 4.20 -0.07
C PHE A 89 0.33 4.11 1.43
N VAL A 90 0.79 2.98 1.95
CA VAL A 90 1.04 2.73 3.37
C VAL A 90 2.46 2.23 3.53
N PHE A 91 3.28 2.90 4.35
CA PHE A 91 4.70 2.59 4.54
C PHE A 91 5.00 2.14 5.97
N GLN A 92 6.06 1.39 6.15
CA GLN A 92 6.57 0.96 7.45
C GLN A 92 6.84 2.14 8.40
N GLY A 93 7.41 3.23 7.89
CA GLY A 93 7.74 4.43 8.66
C GLY A 93 6.58 5.43 8.80
N PHE A 94 5.33 5.04 8.47
CA PHE A 94 4.11 5.86 8.47
C PHE A 94 4.17 7.07 7.53
N ASN A 95 5.31 7.72 7.39
CA ASN A 95 5.56 8.90 6.55
C ASN A 95 4.55 10.04 6.79
N LEU A 96 4.23 10.29 8.06
CA LEU A 96 3.40 11.40 8.47
C LEU A 96 4.23 12.69 8.60
N LEU A 97 3.62 13.82 8.26
CA LEU A 97 4.21 15.12 8.52
C LEU A 97 4.14 15.41 10.01
N ALA A 98 5.29 15.50 10.66
CA ALA A 98 5.41 15.55 12.12
C ALA A 98 4.80 16.81 12.77
N ARG A 99 4.70 17.92 12.01
CA ARG A 99 4.23 19.22 12.50
C ARG A 99 2.78 19.53 12.12
N THR A 100 2.04 18.55 11.61
CA THR A 100 0.65 18.68 11.22
C THR A 100 -0.20 17.68 11.98
N SER A 101 -1.49 17.97 12.16
CA SER A 101 -2.42 17.06 12.83
C SER A 101 -2.68 15.78 12.01
N ALA A 102 -3.30 14.77 12.64
CA ALA A 102 -3.77 13.58 11.94
C ALA A 102 -4.72 13.96 10.80
N LEU A 103 -5.63 14.88 11.05
CA LEU A 103 -6.58 15.39 10.06
C LEU A 103 -5.87 16.02 8.85
N ASP A 104 -4.92 16.95 9.11
CA ASP A 104 -4.17 17.61 8.04
C ASP A 104 -3.34 16.60 7.23
N ASN A 105 -2.74 15.59 7.89
CA ASN A 105 -2.04 14.51 7.19
C ASN A 105 -2.97 13.72 6.26
N VAL A 106 -4.21 13.47 6.68
CA VAL A 106 -5.18 12.76 5.85
C VAL A 106 -5.70 13.63 4.71
N GLU A 107 -5.81 14.95 4.89
CA GLU A 107 -6.24 15.89 3.83
C GLU A 107 -5.21 16.06 2.71
N LEU A 108 -3.92 15.80 2.95
CA LEU A 108 -2.83 16.08 1.99
C LEU A 108 -3.10 15.62 0.56
N PRO A 109 -3.55 14.38 0.28
CA PRO A 109 -3.76 13.93 -1.09
C PRO A 109 -4.84 14.74 -1.82
N LEU A 110 -5.81 15.32 -1.10
CA LEU A 110 -6.86 16.16 -1.68
C LEU A 110 -6.33 17.51 -2.17
N LEU A 111 -5.22 18.01 -1.59
CA LEU A 111 -4.58 19.26 -2.02
C LEU A 111 -3.88 19.13 -3.39
N TYR A 112 -3.52 17.91 -3.78
CA TYR A 112 -2.88 17.61 -5.06
C TYR A 112 -3.85 17.24 -6.18
N MET A 113 -5.16 17.30 -5.93
CA MET A 113 -6.16 17.06 -6.96
C MET A 113 -6.24 18.26 -7.92
N ASN A 114 -6.39 17.97 -9.21
CA ASN A 114 -6.55 19.02 -10.25
C ASN A 114 -7.83 19.86 -10.07
N ALA A 115 -8.86 19.32 -9.40
CA ALA A 115 -10.09 20.04 -9.09
C ALA A 115 -10.00 20.65 -7.69
N ALA A 116 -10.27 21.95 -7.59
CA ALA A 116 -10.31 22.61 -6.28
C ALA A 116 -11.48 22.09 -5.45
N ILE A 117 -11.16 21.43 -4.33
CA ILE A 117 -12.15 20.96 -3.36
C ILE A 117 -12.27 22.02 -2.25
N LYS A 118 -13.50 22.37 -1.87
CA LYS A 118 -13.75 23.32 -0.79
C LYS A 118 -13.19 22.78 0.54
N THR A 119 -12.67 23.67 1.39
CA THR A 119 -12.07 23.28 2.68
C THR A 119 -13.03 22.46 3.55
N ALA A 120 -14.30 22.85 3.63
CA ALA A 120 -15.29 22.09 4.38
C ALA A 120 -15.46 20.65 3.88
N GLU A 121 -15.47 20.45 2.58
CA GLU A 121 -15.58 19.10 1.97
C GLU A 121 -14.31 18.27 2.23
N ARG A 122 -13.12 18.87 2.14
CA ARG A 122 -11.86 18.16 2.49
C ARG A 122 -11.90 17.68 3.93
N HIS A 123 -12.30 18.57 4.85
CA HIS A 123 -12.41 18.28 6.27
C HIS A 123 -13.39 17.13 6.53
N GLU A 124 -14.57 17.17 5.92
CA GLU A 124 -15.58 16.12 6.06
C GLU A 124 -15.07 14.77 5.56
N ARG A 125 -14.42 14.72 4.38
CA ARG A 125 -13.83 13.50 3.83
C ARG A 125 -12.73 12.94 4.74
N ALA A 126 -11.85 13.81 5.27
CA ALA A 126 -10.77 13.39 6.15
C ALA A 126 -11.30 12.88 7.50
N MET A 127 -12.31 13.52 8.08
CA MET A 127 -12.97 13.04 9.30
C MET A 127 -13.65 11.67 9.06
N ALA A 128 -14.31 11.48 7.92
CA ALA A 128 -14.89 10.19 7.57
C ALA A 128 -13.82 9.09 7.45
N ALA A 129 -12.67 9.39 6.82
CA ALA A 129 -11.56 8.46 6.70
C ALA A 129 -10.95 8.11 8.08
N LEU A 130 -10.75 9.10 8.96
CA LEU A 130 -10.29 8.87 10.33
C LEU A 130 -11.28 8.04 11.15
N LYS A 131 -12.58 8.29 10.98
CA LYS A 131 -13.63 7.49 11.63
C LYS A 131 -13.59 6.02 11.18
N ALA A 132 -13.38 5.76 9.91
CA ALA A 132 -13.28 4.40 9.36
C ALA A 132 -12.13 3.57 9.96
N VAL A 133 -11.07 4.23 10.45
CA VAL A 133 -9.94 3.58 11.13
C VAL A 133 -9.98 3.74 12.66
N GLY A 134 -11.09 4.24 13.23
CA GLY A 134 -11.30 4.39 14.68
C GLY A 134 -10.50 5.52 15.32
N LEU A 135 -10.21 6.61 14.60
CA LEU A 135 -9.38 7.73 15.08
C LEU A 135 -10.09 9.09 15.03
N ALA A 136 -11.43 9.14 14.95
CA ALA A 136 -12.17 10.40 14.91
C ALA A 136 -11.82 11.35 16.09
N GLU A 137 -11.74 10.80 17.31
CA GLU A 137 -11.41 11.55 18.54
C GLU A 137 -9.93 11.99 18.60
N ARG A 138 -9.10 11.51 17.69
CA ARG A 138 -7.68 11.83 17.60
C ARG A 138 -7.33 12.72 16.40
N ALA A 139 -8.33 13.27 15.71
CA ALA A 139 -8.16 14.07 14.48
C ALA A 139 -7.18 15.23 14.64
N HIS A 140 -7.16 15.89 15.80
CA HIS A 140 -6.31 17.05 16.07
C HIS A 140 -4.98 16.70 16.77
N HIS A 141 -4.70 15.40 17.01
CA HIS A 141 -3.42 15.00 17.59
C HIS A 141 -2.32 15.04 16.52
N HIS A 142 -1.12 15.44 16.95
CA HIS A 142 0.09 15.36 16.13
C HIS A 142 0.70 13.94 16.20
N PRO A 143 1.53 13.52 15.23
CA PRO A 143 2.14 12.19 15.21
C PRO A 143 2.88 11.81 16.50
N ASN A 144 3.57 12.75 17.15
CA ASN A 144 4.26 12.51 18.42
C ASN A 144 3.32 12.27 19.63
N GLN A 145 2.02 12.49 19.48
CA GLN A 145 0.99 12.24 20.48
C GLN A 145 0.22 10.94 20.21
N LEU A 146 0.59 10.21 19.17
CA LEU A 146 -0.04 8.98 18.71
C LEU A 146 0.89 7.78 18.89
N SER A 147 0.34 6.62 19.28
CA SER A 147 1.09 5.36 19.26
C SER A 147 1.45 4.96 17.84
N GLY A 148 2.42 4.06 17.65
CA GLY A 148 2.79 3.54 16.33
C GLY A 148 1.61 2.99 15.53
N GLY A 149 0.75 2.21 16.18
CA GLY A 149 -0.47 1.69 15.54
C GLY A 149 -1.49 2.78 15.20
N GLN A 150 -1.60 3.83 16.01
CA GLN A 150 -2.44 4.98 15.67
C GLN A 150 -1.87 5.76 14.50
N GLN A 151 -0.55 5.97 14.45
CA GLN A 151 0.12 6.60 13.30
C GLN A 151 -0.09 5.78 12.01
N GLN A 152 0.00 4.46 12.09
CA GLN A 152 -0.26 3.59 10.94
C GLN A 152 -1.72 3.68 10.47
N ARG A 153 -2.68 3.76 11.40
CA ARG A 153 -4.09 3.98 11.04
C ARG A 153 -4.31 5.35 10.39
N VAL A 154 -3.62 6.40 10.81
CA VAL A 154 -3.64 7.71 10.12
C VAL A 154 -3.08 7.57 8.69
N ALA A 155 -1.95 6.85 8.51
CA ALA A 155 -1.37 6.60 7.19
C ALA A 155 -2.34 5.82 6.27
N ILE A 156 -3.06 4.84 6.82
CA ILE A 156 -4.11 4.10 6.08
C ILE A 156 -5.26 5.05 5.72
N ALA A 157 -5.77 5.86 6.64
CA ALA A 157 -6.82 6.83 6.36
C ALA A 157 -6.41 7.81 5.24
N ARG A 158 -5.16 8.30 5.29
CA ARG A 158 -4.58 9.13 4.22
C ARG A 158 -4.55 8.41 2.87
N ALA A 159 -4.18 7.14 2.87
CA ALA A 159 -4.12 6.35 1.63
C ALA A 159 -5.51 6.16 1.00
N LEU A 160 -6.58 6.14 1.79
CA LEU A 160 -7.95 5.89 1.36
C LEU A 160 -8.73 7.14 0.91
N ILE A 161 -8.26 8.35 1.24
CA ILE A 161 -9.03 9.60 1.10
C ILE A 161 -9.54 9.86 -0.32
N ASN A 162 -8.75 9.46 -1.33
CA ASN A 162 -9.09 9.60 -2.75
C ASN A 162 -9.85 8.39 -3.31
N ARG A 163 -10.24 7.42 -2.48
CA ARG A 163 -10.91 6.17 -2.90
C ARG A 163 -10.13 5.44 -4.00
N PRO A 164 -8.88 5.05 -3.72
CA PRO A 164 -8.02 4.41 -4.71
C PRO A 164 -8.56 3.03 -5.13
N SER A 165 -8.25 2.59 -6.35
CA SER A 165 -8.50 1.22 -6.80
C SER A 165 -7.44 0.24 -6.29
N LEU A 166 -6.26 0.75 -5.94
CA LEU A 166 -5.10 -0.02 -5.49
C LEU A 166 -4.50 0.56 -4.21
N LEU A 167 -4.29 -0.29 -3.21
CA LEU A 167 -3.56 0.04 -2.00
C LEU A 167 -2.22 -0.71 -2.01
N LEU A 168 -1.12 0.03 -1.99
CA LEU A 168 0.24 -0.48 -1.90
C LEU A 168 0.75 -0.32 -0.46
N ALA A 169 1.05 -1.43 0.20
CA ALA A 169 1.51 -1.45 1.58
C ALA A 169 2.92 -2.05 1.67
N ASP A 170 3.90 -1.24 2.07
CA ASP A 170 5.31 -1.64 2.21
C ASP A 170 5.64 -1.86 3.68
N GLU A 171 5.80 -3.12 4.07
CA GLU A 171 6.11 -3.56 5.44
C GLU A 171 5.21 -2.86 6.50
N PRO A 172 3.88 -2.85 6.34
CA PRO A 172 2.99 -1.98 7.14
C PRO A 172 2.94 -2.34 8.63
N THR A 173 3.48 -3.49 9.00
CA THR A 173 3.52 -4.02 10.37
C THR A 173 4.91 -4.00 10.99
N GLY A 174 5.95 -3.73 10.21
CA GLY A 174 7.35 -3.91 10.61
C GLY A 174 7.84 -3.03 11.79
N ASN A 175 7.09 -2.00 12.19
CA ASN A 175 7.39 -1.15 13.35
C ASN A 175 6.33 -1.28 14.46
N LEU A 176 5.51 -2.34 14.45
CA LEU A 176 4.39 -2.51 15.36
C LEU A 176 4.57 -3.76 16.22
N ASP A 177 3.97 -3.75 17.39
CA ASP A 177 3.84 -4.97 18.20
C ASP A 177 2.88 -5.97 17.56
N SER A 178 2.94 -7.23 17.99
CA SER A 178 2.20 -8.33 17.38
C SER A 178 0.69 -8.10 17.36
N ARG A 179 0.10 -7.57 18.46
CA ARG A 179 -1.34 -7.31 18.54
C ARG A 179 -1.74 -6.20 17.58
N THR A 180 -1.01 -5.09 17.60
CA THR A 180 -1.24 -3.95 16.70
C THR A 180 -1.07 -4.36 15.23
N SER A 181 -0.14 -5.26 14.93
CA SER A 181 0.05 -5.84 13.59
C SER A 181 -1.22 -6.58 13.13
N VAL A 182 -1.81 -7.42 13.99
CA VAL A 182 -3.08 -8.10 13.69
C VAL A 182 -4.22 -7.09 13.48
N GLU A 183 -4.30 -6.03 14.31
CA GLU A 183 -5.31 -4.97 14.15
C GLU A 183 -5.20 -4.27 12.78
N VAL A 184 -3.98 -3.95 12.35
CA VAL A 184 -3.70 -3.33 11.05
C VAL A 184 -4.06 -4.28 9.90
N MET A 185 -3.70 -5.56 10.02
CA MET A 185 -4.08 -6.56 9.01
C MET A 185 -5.59 -6.74 8.93
N GLY A 186 -6.32 -6.65 10.06
CA GLY A 186 -7.77 -6.64 10.09
C GLY A 186 -8.38 -5.45 9.34
N ILE A 187 -7.77 -4.26 9.42
CA ILE A 187 -8.20 -3.11 8.62
C ILE A 187 -8.04 -3.41 7.13
N PHE A 188 -6.89 -3.94 6.68
CA PHE A 188 -6.69 -4.32 5.27
C PHE A 188 -7.69 -5.38 4.81
N GLN A 189 -7.97 -6.39 5.63
CA GLN A 189 -8.94 -7.44 5.30
C GLN A 189 -10.35 -6.88 5.15
N ARG A 190 -10.80 -6.00 6.04
CA ARG A 190 -12.11 -5.34 5.93
C ARG A 190 -12.20 -4.42 4.72
N LEU A 191 -11.17 -3.59 4.46
CA LEU A 191 -11.13 -2.73 3.27
C LEU A 191 -11.23 -3.55 1.96
N ASN A 192 -10.53 -4.67 1.90
CA ASN A 192 -10.59 -5.57 0.75
C ASN A 192 -11.96 -6.24 0.62
N ALA A 193 -12.50 -6.82 1.70
CA ALA A 193 -13.74 -7.58 1.66
C ALA A 193 -14.99 -6.70 1.47
N GLU A 194 -15.06 -5.54 2.16
CA GLU A 194 -16.26 -4.70 2.20
C GLU A 194 -16.29 -3.63 1.10
N GLN A 195 -15.11 -3.12 0.71
CA GLN A 195 -15.00 -2.04 -0.26
C GLN A 195 -14.42 -2.49 -1.60
N GLY A 196 -14.02 -3.76 -1.74
CA GLY A 196 -13.45 -4.30 -2.96
C GLY A 196 -12.09 -3.68 -3.36
N ILE A 197 -11.38 -3.04 -2.42
CA ILE A 197 -10.09 -2.43 -2.71
C ILE A 197 -9.07 -3.52 -2.98
N THR A 198 -8.32 -3.40 -4.08
CA THR A 198 -7.19 -4.28 -4.38
C THR A 198 -6.02 -3.92 -3.46
N VAL A 199 -5.41 -4.90 -2.81
CA VAL A 199 -4.29 -4.70 -1.90
C VAL A 199 -3.07 -5.45 -2.39
N LEU A 200 -1.95 -4.76 -2.55
CA LEU A 200 -0.63 -5.38 -2.71
C LEU A 200 0.21 -5.06 -1.48
N LEU A 201 0.46 -6.08 -0.68
CA LEU A 201 1.27 -6.06 0.52
C LEU A 201 2.69 -6.53 0.20
N ILE A 202 3.69 -5.75 0.57
CA ILE A 202 5.09 -6.18 0.57
C ILE A 202 5.48 -6.51 2.00
N THR A 203 5.98 -7.70 2.23
CA THR A 203 6.50 -8.11 3.52
C THR A 203 7.56 -9.22 3.39
N HIS A 204 8.46 -9.29 4.35
CA HIS A 204 9.36 -10.43 4.51
C HIS A 204 8.86 -11.40 5.59
N GLU A 205 7.78 -11.06 6.31
CA GLU A 205 7.16 -11.86 7.35
C GLU A 205 6.14 -12.82 6.73
N HIS A 206 6.37 -14.13 6.86
CA HIS A 206 5.51 -15.16 6.28
C HIS A 206 4.12 -15.20 6.92
N ASP A 207 4.03 -15.00 8.22
CA ASP A 207 2.79 -14.97 8.99
C ASP A 207 1.90 -13.78 8.60
N ILE A 208 2.49 -12.61 8.31
CA ILE A 208 1.78 -11.44 7.79
C ILE A 208 1.28 -11.68 6.36
N ALA A 209 2.05 -12.37 5.53
CA ALA A 209 1.62 -12.70 4.17
C ALA A 209 0.39 -13.62 4.14
N GLU A 210 0.18 -14.46 5.16
CA GLU A 210 -0.96 -15.38 5.25
C GLU A 210 -2.31 -14.69 5.49
N TYR A 211 -2.35 -13.40 5.80
CA TYR A 211 -3.60 -12.61 5.80
C TYR A 211 -4.09 -12.28 4.38
N SER A 212 -3.25 -12.43 3.35
CA SER A 212 -3.62 -12.25 1.96
C SER A 212 -4.38 -13.45 1.39
N THR A 213 -4.89 -13.32 0.16
CA THR A 213 -5.52 -14.44 -0.58
C THR A 213 -4.52 -15.18 -1.47
N ARG A 214 -3.39 -14.53 -1.81
CA ARG A 214 -2.38 -15.02 -2.74
C ARG A 214 -1.00 -14.50 -2.36
N VAL A 215 0.01 -15.34 -2.47
CA VAL A 215 1.41 -15.00 -2.17
C VAL A 215 2.24 -15.17 -3.43
N VAL A 216 2.95 -14.10 -3.80
CA VAL A 216 3.93 -14.05 -4.90
C VAL A 216 5.33 -13.94 -4.30
N SER A 217 6.17 -14.93 -4.53
CA SER A 217 7.53 -14.99 -3.96
C SER A 217 8.58 -14.44 -4.92
N PHE A 218 9.38 -13.50 -4.42
CA PHE A 218 10.44 -12.83 -5.17
C PHE A 218 11.83 -13.27 -4.75
N ARG A 219 12.71 -13.43 -5.74
CA ARG A 219 14.13 -13.61 -5.52
C ARG A 219 14.93 -13.08 -6.74
N ASP A 220 15.99 -12.32 -6.47
CA ASP A 220 16.93 -11.82 -7.48
C ASP A 220 16.26 -11.13 -8.69
N GLY A 221 15.23 -10.32 -8.42
CA GLY A 221 14.48 -9.56 -9.42
C GLY A 221 13.49 -10.38 -10.24
N ARG A 222 13.15 -11.60 -9.82
CA ARG A 222 12.22 -12.52 -10.51
C ARG A 222 11.15 -13.03 -9.58
N ILE A 223 9.99 -13.40 -10.14
CA ILE A 223 8.98 -14.20 -9.44
C ILE A 223 9.43 -15.66 -9.49
N LEU A 224 9.54 -16.30 -8.34
CA LEU A 224 9.86 -17.72 -8.21
C LEU A 224 8.63 -18.59 -7.94
N GLY A 225 7.62 -18.01 -7.33
CA GLY A 225 6.39 -18.73 -6.98
C GLY A 225 5.22 -17.79 -6.92
N ASP A 226 4.05 -18.33 -7.24
CA ASP A 226 2.78 -17.65 -7.21
C ASP A 226 1.73 -18.68 -6.80
N ARG A 227 1.15 -18.51 -5.60
CA ARG A 227 0.28 -19.52 -5.02
C ARG A 227 -0.90 -18.89 -4.24
N PRO A 228 -2.07 -19.51 -4.24
CA PRO A 228 -3.14 -19.12 -3.32
C PRO A 228 -2.75 -19.44 -1.87
N VAL A 229 -3.33 -18.70 -0.93
CA VAL A 229 -3.28 -19.02 0.51
C VAL A 229 -4.46 -19.92 0.85
N THR A 230 -4.20 -21.20 1.09
CA THR A 230 -5.23 -22.21 1.35
C THR A 230 -5.80 -22.13 2.76
N SER A 231 -5.00 -21.67 3.73
CA SER A 231 -5.42 -21.48 5.13
C SER A 231 -5.20 -20.03 5.52
N ARG A 232 -6.08 -19.16 5.01
CA ARG A 232 -5.98 -17.72 5.22
C ARG A 232 -6.19 -17.38 6.69
N ARG A 233 -5.27 -16.65 7.29
CA ARG A 233 -5.43 -16.08 8.63
C ARG A 233 -6.55 -15.04 8.62
N ASN A 234 -7.32 -14.99 9.72
CA ASN A 234 -8.39 -14.01 9.90
C ASN A 234 -8.09 -13.19 11.15
N ALA A 235 -7.87 -11.90 10.94
CA ALA A 235 -7.45 -10.98 12.00
C ALA A 235 -8.53 -10.80 13.09
N ASP A 236 -9.81 -10.74 12.72
CA ASP A 236 -10.89 -10.57 13.69
C ASP A 236 -11.02 -11.80 14.60
N THR A 237 -10.84 -13.01 14.05
CA THR A 237 -10.82 -14.27 14.82
C THR A 237 -9.62 -14.31 15.77
N GLU A 238 -8.44 -13.90 15.31
CA GLU A 238 -7.24 -13.88 16.13
C GLU A 238 -7.33 -12.86 17.26
N LEU A 239 -7.84 -11.66 16.98
CA LEU A 239 -8.05 -10.62 17.99
C LEU A 239 -9.05 -11.05 19.07
N ALA A 240 -10.08 -11.79 18.69
CA ALA A 240 -11.04 -12.34 19.65
C ALA A 240 -10.42 -13.37 20.61
N GLY A 241 -9.35 -14.07 20.17
CA GLY A 241 -8.60 -15.04 20.99
C GLY A 241 -7.49 -14.44 21.84
N LEU A 242 -7.11 -13.16 21.63
CA LEU A 242 -6.06 -12.51 22.40
C LEU A 242 -6.62 -11.97 23.73
N PRO A 243 -5.84 -12.06 24.84
CA PRO A 243 -6.23 -11.51 26.13
C PRO A 243 -6.51 -10.00 26.00
N ALA A 244 -7.53 -9.51 26.71
CA ALA A 244 -7.80 -8.08 26.81
C ALA A 244 -6.55 -7.35 27.34
N ILE A 245 -6.23 -6.18 26.78
CA ILE A 245 -5.18 -5.31 27.33
C ILE A 245 -5.74 -4.76 28.66
N ALA A 246 -5.01 -5.02 29.75
CA ALA A 246 -5.32 -4.47 31.06
C ALA A 246 -5.07 -2.95 31.12
#